data_41235b341ebacb3654d4d3f753047b75
#
_entry.id   41235b341ebacb3654d4d3f753047b75
#
_cell.length_a   1.000
_cell.length_b   1.000
_cell.length_c   1.000
_cell.angle_alpha   90.00
_cell.angle_beta   90.00
_cell.angle_gamma   90.00
#
_symmetry.space_group_name_H-M   'P 1'
#
loop_
_entity.id
_entity.type
_entity.pdbx_description
1 polymer ?
#
loop_
_entity_poly.entity_id
_entity_poly.type
_entity_poly.pdbx_seq_one_letter_code
_entity_poly.pdbx_strand_id
1 'polypeptide(L)'
;DVRTPLALIQGWAEQLEQDALLPDSSRQKATGIRTQCEKLRTLIDDLNLTSKLEYGAQPLRRKDLRAGPLFRQLVAQFCESPLTEHCEITLEQEEPAEQTVLSVDEALLARLLENLMNNSVRHNPKPVNITVHTRQVGERFCLTVADDGIGYPPAVLVALNAAEPAENAPHILGLYVVQQIAAAHGGRAVFGQNTPCGAKTTVWLPGR
;
A
#
# COMPACT_ATOMS: atom_id res chain seq x y z
N ASP A 1 -22.09 -11.25 -6.20
CA ASP A 1 -20.65 -11.57 -6.17
C ASP A 1 -19.98 -11.06 -7.44
N VAL A 2 -19.25 -9.96 -7.34
CA VAL A 2 -18.59 -9.28 -8.49
C VAL A 2 -17.31 -10.00 -8.91
N ARG A 3 -16.74 -10.86 -8.07
CA ARG A 3 -15.49 -11.58 -8.36
C ARG A 3 -15.60 -12.58 -9.50
N THR A 4 -16.73 -13.30 -9.56
CA THR A 4 -16.94 -14.33 -10.60
C THR A 4 -16.99 -13.74 -12.01
N PRO A 5 -17.83 -12.73 -12.33
CA PRO A 5 -17.84 -12.12 -13.65
C PRO A 5 -16.50 -11.46 -14.00
N LEU A 6 -15.81 -10.88 -13.02
CA LEU A 6 -14.50 -10.27 -13.24
C LEU A 6 -13.43 -11.29 -13.63
N ALA A 7 -13.43 -12.46 -12.97
CA ALA A 7 -12.52 -13.56 -13.31
C ALA A 7 -12.79 -14.13 -14.73
N LEU A 8 -14.06 -14.18 -15.16
CA LEU A 8 -14.41 -14.60 -16.52
C LEU A 8 -13.91 -13.61 -17.57
N ILE A 9 -14.11 -12.29 -17.34
CA ILE A 9 -13.61 -11.25 -18.26
C ILE A 9 -12.09 -11.29 -18.34
N GLN A 10 -11.41 -11.48 -17.21
CA GLN A 10 -9.96 -11.63 -17.16
C GLN A 10 -9.49 -12.84 -17.97
N GLY A 11 -10.14 -14.02 -17.80
CA GLY A 11 -9.80 -15.22 -18.54
C GLY A 11 -9.99 -15.08 -20.05
N TRP A 12 -11.06 -14.39 -20.49
CA TRP A 12 -11.24 -14.09 -21.91
C TRP A 12 -10.18 -13.13 -22.46
N ALA A 13 -9.80 -12.13 -21.68
CA ALA A 13 -8.73 -11.20 -22.07
C ALA A 13 -7.38 -11.94 -22.22
N GLU A 14 -7.06 -12.85 -21.29
CA GLU A 14 -5.85 -13.69 -21.36
C GLU A 14 -5.83 -14.60 -22.59
N GLN A 15 -6.98 -15.21 -22.96
CA GLN A 15 -7.10 -16.01 -24.18
C GLN A 15 -6.88 -15.17 -25.44
N LEU A 16 -7.46 -13.95 -25.50
CA LEU A 16 -7.26 -13.04 -26.63
C LEU A 16 -5.81 -12.52 -26.73
N GLU A 17 -5.14 -12.34 -25.61
CA GLU A 17 -3.73 -11.93 -25.53
C GLU A 17 -2.79 -13.00 -26.11
N GLN A 18 -3.12 -14.29 -25.89
CA GLN A 18 -2.35 -15.44 -26.35
C GLN A 18 -2.67 -15.88 -27.77
N ASP A 19 -3.75 -15.37 -28.37
CA ASP A 19 -4.14 -15.75 -29.74
C ASP A 19 -3.21 -15.09 -30.77
N ALA A 20 -2.33 -15.94 -31.35
CA ALA A 20 -1.36 -15.51 -32.35
C ALA A 20 -1.99 -15.09 -33.70
N LEU A 21 -3.25 -15.43 -33.95
CA LEU A 21 -3.98 -15.05 -35.15
C LEU A 21 -4.57 -13.64 -35.06
N LEU A 22 -4.63 -13.07 -33.87
CA LEU A 22 -5.15 -11.70 -33.70
C LEU A 22 -4.10 -10.65 -34.03
N PRO A 23 -4.52 -9.50 -34.61
CA PRO A 23 -3.67 -8.34 -34.83
C PRO A 23 -3.10 -7.82 -33.49
N ASP A 24 -1.89 -7.26 -33.52
CA ASP A 24 -1.22 -6.69 -32.34
C ASP A 24 -2.08 -5.64 -31.62
N SER A 25 -2.82 -4.83 -32.36
CA SER A 25 -3.75 -3.84 -31.79
C SER A 25 -4.87 -4.50 -30.94
N SER A 26 -5.33 -5.70 -31.34
CA SER A 26 -6.35 -6.44 -30.59
C SER A 26 -5.76 -7.07 -29.33
N ARG A 27 -4.55 -7.61 -29.42
CA ARG A 27 -3.80 -8.15 -28.26
C ARG A 27 -3.50 -7.05 -27.22
N GLN A 28 -3.07 -5.85 -27.66
CA GLN A 28 -2.88 -4.70 -26.79
C GLN A 28 -4.18 -4.28 -26.06
N LYS A 29 -5.33 -4.33 -26.75
CA LYS A 29 -6.63 -4.07 -26.09
C LYS A 29 -6.96 -5.12 -25.05
N ALA A 30 -6.67 -6.40 -25.32
CA ALA A 30 -6.86 -7.49 -24.38
C ALA A 30 -5.98 -7.31 -23.12
N THR A 31 -4.70 -6.96 -23.29
CA THR A 31 -3.82 -6.57 -22.18
C THR A 31 -4.39 -5.41 -21.37
N GLY A 32 -4.94 -4.40 -22.04
CA GLY A 32 -5.62 -3.28 -21.38
C GLY A 32 -6.81 -3.72 -20.55
N ILE A 33 -7.66 -4.61 -21.07
CA ILE A 33 -8.81 -5.17 -20.35
C ILE A 33 -8.36 -5.96 -19.13
N ARG A 34 -7.38 -6.85 -19.27
CA ARG A 34 -6.81 -7.62 -18.16
C ARG A 34 -6.30 -6.71 -17.05
N THR A 35 -5.53 -5.69 -17.42
CA THR A 35 -5.00 -4.71 -16.45
C THR A 35 -6.13 -3.98 -15.69
N GLN A 36 -7.24 -3.62 -16.37
CA GLN A 36 -8.38 -3.00 -15.68
C GLN A 36 -9.11 -3.99 -14.77
N CYS A 37 -9.22 -5.25 -15.15
CA CYS A 37 -9.80 -6.30 -14.29
C CYS A 37 -8.98 -6.48 -13.00
N GLU A 38 -7.64 -6.49 -13.10
CA GLU A 38 -6.74 -6.58 -11.94
C GLU A 38 -6.91 -5.38 -11.00
N LYS A 39 -7.01 -4.16 -11.56
CA LYS A 39 -7.29 -2.95 -10.77
C LYS A 39 -8.64 -3.02 -10.05
N LEU A 40 -9.70 -3.44 -10.75
CA LEU A 40 -11.02 -3.60 -10.15
C LEU A 40 -11.03 -4.64 -9.04
N ARG A 41 -10.33 -5.76 -9.22
CA ARG A 41 -10.17 -6.79 -8.19
C ARG A 41 -9.50 -6.22 -6.94
N THR A 42 -8.41 -5.50 -7.11
CA THR A 42 -7.71 -4.84 -5.99
C THR A 42 -8.64 -3.88 -5.25
N LEU A 43 -9.40 -3.03 -5.96
CA LEU A 43 -10.36 -2.11 -5.35
C LEU A 43 -11.46 -2.84 -4.56
N ILE A 44 -12.00 -3.94 -5.08
CA ILE A 44 -13.01 -4.76 -4.38
C ILE A 44 -12.42 -5.39 -3.12
N ASP A 45 -11.19 -5.91 -3.21
CA ASP A 45 -10.50 -6.52 -2.07
C ASP A 45 -10.14 -5.48 -1.00
N ASP A 46 -9.81 -4.25 -1.41
CA ASP A 46 -9.57 -3.12 -0.51
C ASP A 46 -10.86 -2.69 0.20
N LEU A 47 -11.97 -2.53 -0.53
CA LEU A 47 -13.28 -2.19 0.05
C LEU A 47 -13.76 -3.26 1.04
N ASN A 48 -13.62 -4.54 0.68
CA ASN A 48 -14.00 -5.63 1.57
C ASN A 48 -13.12 -5.67 2.84
N LEU A 49 -11.82 -5.40 2.70
CA LEU A 49 -10.91 -5.37 3.84
C LEU A 49 -11.23 -4.19 4.77
N THR A 50 -11.36 -2.98 4.23
CA THR A 50 -11.66 -1.78 5.03
C THR A 50 -12.97 -1.94 5.78
N SER A 51 -14.03 -2.40 5.11
CA SER A 51 -15.31 -2.70 5.75
C SER A 51 -15.16 -3.71 6.90
N LYS A 52 -14.44 -4.82 6.68
CA LYS A 52 -14.23 -5.81 7.75
C LYS A 52 -13.41 -5.30 8.92
N LEU A 53 -12.39 -4.46 8.66
CA LEU A 53 -11.57 -3.85 9.72
C LEU A 53 -12.38 -2.82 10.52
N GLU A 54 -13.16 -1.98 9.83
CA GLU A 54 -14.01 -0.95 10.43
C GLU A 54 -15.07 -1.53 11.37
N TYR A 55 -15.73 -2.60 10.96
CA TYR A 55 -16.75 -3.29 11.78
C TYR A 55 -16.18 -4.34 12.74
N GLY A 56 -14.86 -4.45 12.87
CA GLY A 56 -14.22 -5.44 13.74
C GLY A 56 -14.46 -6.90 13.30
N ALA A 57 -14.91 -7.12 12.06
CA ALA A 57 -15.22 -8.44 11.53
C ALA A 57 -13.98 -9.19 10.97
N GLN A 58 -12.82 -8.55 10.95
CA GLN A 58 -11.54 -9.15 10.55
C GLN A 58 -10.75 -9.55 11.78
N PRO A 59 -10.67 -10.83 12.15
CA PRO A 59 -9.79 -11.27 13.23
C PRO A 59 -8.33 -11.12 12.81
N LEU A 60 -7.54 -10.41 13.64
CA LEU A 60 -6.11 -10.24 13.39
C LEU A 60 -5.35 -11.50 13.80
N ARG A 61 -4.50 -12.00 12.91
CA ARG A 61 -3.57 -13.09 13.17
C ARG A 61 -2.24 -12.55 13.69
N ARG A 62 -2.27 -11.94 14.87
CA ARG A 62 -1.10 -11.30 15.47
C ARG A 62 -0.03 -12.31 15.81
N LYS A 63 1.22 -11.96 15.49
CA LYS A 63 2.45 -12.64 15.91
C LYS A 63 3.40 -11.60 16.48
N ASP A 64 4.19 -12.00 17.46
CA ASP A 64 5.26 -11.17 18.00
C ASP A 64 6.49 -11.33 17.08
N LEU A 65 6.81 -10.27 16.34
CA LEU A 65 7.86 -10.24 15.33
C LEU A 65 8.85 -9.10 15.62
N ARG A 66 10.14 -9.35 15.42
CA ARG A 66 11.16 -8.29 15.49
C ARG A 66 11.03 -7.38 14.28
N ALA A 67 10.96 -6.07 14.50
CA ALA A 67 10.75 -5.10 13.45
C ALA A 67 11.89 -5.08 12.42
N GLY A 68 13.14 -5.16 12.83
CA GLY A 68 14.28 -5.13 11.93
C GLY A 68 14.23 -6.17 10.80
N PRO A 69 14.20 -7.47 11.10
CA PRO A 69 14.07 -8.51 10.08
C PRO A 69 12.79 -8.41 9.28
N LEU A 70 11.66 -8.07 9.94
CA LEU A 70 10.36 -7.95 9.29
C LEU A 70 10.37 -6.89 8.18
N PHE A 71 10.80 -5.67 8.49
CA PHE A 71 10.80 -4.60 7.47
C PHE A 71 11.85 -4.83 6.38
N ARG A 72 13.00 -5.44 6.68
CA ARG A 72 13.96 -5.87 5.65
C ARG A 72 13.32 -6.84 4.65
N GLN A 73 12.59 -7.84 5.15
CA GLN A 73 11.88 -8.80 4.29
C GLN A 73 10.80 -8.13 3.45
N LEU A 74 9.94 -7.30 4.05
CA LEU A 74 8.84 -6.65 3.35
C LEU A 74 9.32 -5.67 2.27
N VAL A 75 10.36 -4.89 2.55
CA VAL A 75 10.96 -3.98 1.56
C VAL A 75 11.63 -4.77 0.45
N ALA A 76 12.39 -5.82 0.76
CA ALA A 76 13.02 -6.67 -0.24
C ALA A 76 11.99 -7.30 -1.20
N GLN A 77 10.88 -7.84 -0.68
CA GLN A 77 9.79 -8.38 -1.48
C GLN A 77 9.19 -7.33 -2.43
N PHE A 78 9.03 -6.10 -1.97
CA PHE A 78 8.53 -5.02 -2.82
C PHE A 78 9.52 -4.66 -3.94
N CYS A 79 10.83 -4.67 -3.67
CA CYS A 79 11.87 -4.41 -4.66
C CYS A 79 11.91 -5.43 -5.82
N GLU A 80 11.36 -6.63 -5.63
CA GLU A 80 11.24 -7.64 -6.70
C GLU A 80 10.14 -7.30 -7.73
N SER A 81 9.32 -6.28 -7.45
CA SER A 81 8.24 -5.86 -8.35
C SER A 81 8.80 -5.16 -9.60
N PRO A 82 8.30 -5.47 -10.80
CA PRO A 82 8.66 -4.71 -12.01
C PRO A 82 8.35 -3.21 -11.94
N LEU A 83 7.46 -2.81 -11.04
CA LEU A 83 7.08 -1.40 -10.85
C LEU A 83 8.23 -0.55 -10.26
N THR A 84 9.23 -1.20 -9.66
CA THR A 84 10.35 -0.53 -8.96
C THR A 84 11.62 -0.42 -9.79
N GLU A 85 11.62 -0.91 -11.04
CA GLU A 85 12.81 -1.02 -11.90
C GLU A 85 13.63 0.28 -12.04
N HIS A 86 12.96 1.44 -11.88
CA HIS A 86 13.59 2.76 -11.98
C HIS A 86 13.50 3.58 -10.69
N CYS A 87 13.09 2.98 -9.57
CA CYS A 87 12.98 3.64 -8.29
C CYS A 87 14.14 3.23 -7.38
N GLU A 88 14.72 4.19 -6.66
CA GLU A 88 15.65 3.88 -5.57
C GLU A 88 14.86 3.73 -4.27
N ILE A 89 15.04 2.60 -3.59
CA ILE A 89 14.34 2.30 -2.33
C ILE A 89 15.37 2.10 -1.25
N THR A 90 15.34 2.96 -0.24
CA THR A 90 16.25 2.92 0.91
C THR A 90 15.48 2.52 2.17
N LEU A 91 15.99 1.56 2.92
CA LEU A 91 15.51 1.20 4.25
C LEU A 91 16.49 1.71 5.31
N GLU A 92 16.03 2.64 6.12
CA GLU A 92 16.76 3.21 7.25
C GLU A 92 16.14 2.69 8.56
N GLN A 93 16.91 2.01 9.38
CA GLN A 93 16.43 1.46 10.66
C GLN A 93 17.29 1.99 11.80
N GLU A 94 16.69 2.70 12.75
CA GLU A 94 17.38 3.06 13.99
C GLU A 94 17.58 1.81 14.86
N GLU A 95 18.73 1.66 15.48
CA GLU A 95 19.11 0.49 16.26
C GLU A 95 18.06 0.07 17.33
N PRO A 96 17.48 0.97 18.13
CA PRO A 96 16.42 0.61 19.07
C PRO A 96 15.18 0.02 18.37
N ALA A 97 14.81 0.57 17.18
CA ALA A 97 13.65 0.10 16.42
C ALA A 97 13.87 -1.31 15.84
N GLU A 98 15.09 -1.64 15.42
CA GLU A 98 15.38 -2.98 14.89
C GLU A 98 15.10 -4.10 15.91
N GLN A 99 15.31 -3.83 17.19
CA GLN A 99 15.12 -4.79 18.28
C GLN A 99 13.69 -4.82 18.82
N THR A 100 12.88 -3.80 18.48
CA THR A 100 11.49 -3.70 18.93
C THR A 100 10.67 -4.91 18.48
N VAL A 101 9.91 -5.48 19.41
CA VAL A 101 8.96 -6.54 19.12
C VAL A 101 7.58 -5.93 18.85
N LEU A 102 7.02 -6.23 17.69
CA LEU A 102 5.70 -5.79 17.26
C LEU A 102 4.72 -6.97 17.30
N SER A 103 3.59 -6.79 17.97
CA SER A 103 2.48 -7.75 17.94
C SER A 103 1.55 -7.42 16.78
N VAL A 104 1.84 -7.97 15.58
CA VAL A 104 1.21 -7.57 14.32
C VAL A 104 0.73 -8.76 13.48
N ASP A 105 -0.25 -8.49 12.64
CA ASP A 105 -0.62 -9.35 11.50
C ASP A 105 0.31 -9.01 10.33
N GLU A 106 1.24 -9.92 10.05
CA GLU A 106 2.28 -9.75 9.03
C GLU A 106 1.70 -9.45 7.64
N ALA A 107 0.64 -10.17 7.25
CA ALA A 107 0.02 -9.98 5.94
C ALA A 107 -0.65 -8.62 5.80
N LEU A 108 -1.29 -8.13 6.85
CA LEU A 108 -1.88 -6.78 6.86
C LEU A 108 -0.80 -5.71 6.87
N LEU A 109 0.30 -5.92 7.61
CA LEU A 109 1.40 -4.97 7.63
C LEU A 109 2.12 -4.91 6.27
N ALA A 110 2.31 -6.05 5.60
CA ALA A 110 2.80 -6.10 4.23
C ALA A 110 1.93 -5.27 3.30
N ARG A 111 0.59 -5.48 3.35
CA ARG A 111 -0.37 -4.71 2.54
C ARG A 111 -0.34 -3.21 2.83
N LEU A 112 -0.18 -2.82 4.10
CA LEU A 112 -0.01 -1.41 4.49
C LEU A 112 1.22 -0.81 3.80
N LEU A 113 2.37 -1.47 3.91
CA LEU A 113 3.63 -1.01 3.31
C LEU A 113 3.54 -0.97 1.78
N GLU A 114 3.01 -2.01 1.16
CA GLU A 114 2.78 -2.07 -0.29
C GLU A 114 1.89 -0.92 -0.78
N ASN A 115 0.81 -0.59 -0.07
CA ASN A 115 -0.05 0.53 -0.43
C ASN A 115 0.69 1.87 -0.39
N LEU A 116 1.54 2.10 0.61
CA LEU A 116 2.33 3.32 0.71
C LEU A 116 3.38 3.41 -0.41
N MET A 117 4.13 2.34 -0.64
CA MET A 117 5.19 2.32 -1.66
C MET A 117 4.60 2.37 -3.07
N ASN A 118 3.50 1.63 -3.35
CA ASN A 118 2.79 1.71 -4.61
C ASN A 118 2.22 3.12 -4.88
N ASN A 119 1.78 3.83 -3.84
CA ASN A 119 1.33 5.20 -3.97
C ASN A 119 2.47 6.10 -4.49
N SER A 120 3.66 5.99 -3.91
CA SER A 120 4.84 6.74 -4.35
C SER A 120 5.23 6.42 -5.81
N VAL A 121 5.19 5.14 -6.20
CA VAL A 121 5.54 4.74 -7.58
C VAL A 121 4.50 5.19 -8.62
N ARG A 122 3.20 5.00 -8.32
CA ARG A 122 2.13 5.17 -9.32
C ARG A 122 1.67 6.60 -9.53
N HIS A 123 1.78 7.45 -8.51
CA HIS A 123 1.27 8.82 -8.58
C HIS A 123 2.32 9.86 -8.95
N ASN A 124 3.55 9.42 -9.18
CA ASN A 124 4.62 10.29 -9.65
C ASN A 124 4.86 10.09 -11.17
N PRO A 125 5.00 11.18 -11.94
CA PRO A 125 5.23 11.12 -13.38
C PRO A 125 6.66 10.71 -13.77
N LYS A 126 7.56 10.66 -12.79
CA LYS A 126 8.97 10.28 -12.91
C LYS A 126 9.32 9.27 -11.83
N PRO A 127 10.37 8.48 -12.03
CA PRO A 127 10.92 7.66 -10.95
C PRO A 127 11.23 8.50 -9.72
N VAL A 128 10.96 7.95 -8.56
CA VAL A 128 11.16 8.61 -7.26
C VAL A 128 12.08 7.80 -6.37
N ASN A 129 12.75 8.47 -5.45
CA ASN A 129 13.47 7.85 -4.37
C ASN A 129 12.51 7.67 -3.19
N ILE A 130 12.38 6.44 -2.71
CA ILE A 130 11.50 6.09 -1.59
C ILE A 130 12.37 5.74 -0.39
N THR A 131 12.14 6.42 0.72
CA THR A 131 12.78 6.10 1.99
C THR A 131 11.76 5.47 2.93
N VAL A 132 12.06 4.26 3.39
CA VAL A 132 11.36 3.59 4.48
C VAL A 132 12.20 3.73 5.73
N HIS A 133 11.71 4.49 6.70
CA HIS A 133 12.45 4.75 7.94
C HIS A 133 11.70 4.20 9.14
N THR A 134 12.41 3.51 10.03
CA THR A 134 11.85 2.96 11.27
C THR A 134 12.61 3.49 12.48
N ARG A 135 11.86 3.94 13.49
CA ARG A 135 12.41 4.41 14.75
C ARG A 135 11.52 4.04 15.94
N GLN A 136 12.11 4.00 17.12
CA GLN A 136 11.39 3.84 18.39
C GLN A 136 11.26 5.21 19.08
N VAL A 137 10.04 5.56 19.51
CA VAL A 137 9.77 6.80 20.25
C VAL A 137 8.98 6.45 21.51
N GLY A 138 9.67 6.32 22.63
CA GLY A 138 9.09 5.78 23.85
C GLY A 138 8.56 4.35 23.63
N GLU A 139 7.31 4.11 23.99
CA GLU A 139 6.65 2.81 23.79
C GLU A 139 6.00 2.66 22.41
N ARG A 140 6.28 3.55 21.47
CA ARG A 140 5.69 3.53 20.13
C ARG A 140 6.74 3.27 19.08
N PHE A 141 6.45 2.33 18.22
CA PHE A 141 7.17 2.12 16.98
C PHE A 141 6.63 3.05 15.89
N CYS A 142 7.52 3.68 15.17
CA CYS A 142 7.21 4.66 14.12
C CYS A 142 7.81 4.16 12.80
N LEU A 143 6.93 3.85 11.85
CA LEU A 143 7.26 3.57 10.44
C LEU A 143 6.96 4.82 9.62
N THR A 144 7.93 5.33 8.89
CA THR A 144 7.76 6.43 7.94
C THR A 144 8.08 5.94 6.54
N VAL A 145 7.18 6.20 5.59
CA VAL A 145 7.44 6.05 4.16
C VAL A 145 7.38 7.43 3.54
N ALA A 146 8.44 7.85 2.90
CA ALA A 146 8.56 9.16 2.27
C ALA A 146 9.13 9.02 0.86
N ASP A 147 8.69 9.88 -0.06
CA ASP A 147 9.24 10.01 -1.40
C ASP A 147 9.68 11.45 -1.69
N ASP A 148 10.42 11.65 -2.76
CA ASP A 148 10.87 12.96 -3.26
C ASP A 148 10.04 13.45 -4.47
N GLY A 149 8.84 12.92 -4.65
CA GLY A 149 7.95 13.20 -5.76
C GLY A 149 7.12 14.48 -5.61
N ILE A 150 5.92 14.47 -6.21
CA ILE A 150 5.02 15.66 -6.22
C ILE A 150 4.26 15.85 -4.90
N GLY A 151 4.26 14.86 -4.02
CA GLY A 151 3.54 14.89 -2.74
C GLY A 151 2.04 14.64 -2.86
N TYR A 152 1.34 14.69 -1.72
CA TYR A 152 -0.11 14.52 -1.70
C TYR A 152 -0.82 15.79 -2.15
N PRO A 153 -1.83 15.69 -3.04
CA PRO A 153 -2.70 16.82 -3.36
C PRO A 153 -3.37 17.37 -2.08
N PRO A 154 -3.54 18.70 -1.93
CA PRO A 154 -4.14 19.29 -0.72
C PRO A 154 -5.53 18.72 -0.40
N ALA A 155 -6.35 18.46 -1.42
CA ALA A 155 -7.67 17.86 -1.24
C ALA A 155 -7.61 16.44 -0.63
N VAL A 156 -6.58 15.66 -1.01
CA VAL A 156 -6.34 14.31 -0.46
C VAL A 156 -5.93 14.40 1.01
N LEU A 157 -5.03 15.33 1.36
CA LEU A 157 -4.63 15.54 2.77
C LEU A 157 -5.81 15.96 3.65
N VAL A 158 -6.68 16.84 3.13
CA VAL A 158 -7.89 17.24 3.85
C VAL A 158 -8.79 16.03 4.08
N ALA A 159 -9.04 15.21 3.04
CA ALA A 159 -9.89 14.03 3.15
C ALA A 159 -9.32 12.96 4.11
N LEU A 160 -8.01 12.71 4.06
CA LEU A 160 -7.34 11.72 4.91
C LEU A 160 -7.23 12.15 6.39
N ASN A 161 -7.16 13.45 6.66
CA ASN A 161 -7.06 13.98 8.02
C ASN A 161 -8.43 14.44 8.57
N ALA A 162 -9.52 14.30 7.81
CA ALA A 162 -10.87 14.54 8.29
C ALA A 162 -11.31 13.46 9.30
N ALA A 163 -12.17 13.85 10.26
CA ALA A 163 -12.70 12.92 11.26
C ALA A 163 -13.66 11.88 10.65
N GLU A 164 -14.28 12.20 9.51
CA GLU A 164 -15.13 11.30 8.75
C GLU A 164 -14.58 11.11 7.32
N PRO A 165 -14.55 9.86 6.80
CA PRO A 165 -14.10 9.60 5.43
C PRO A 165 -15.01 10.31 4.44
N ALA A 166 -14.43 10.99 3.45
CA ALA A 166 -15.20 11.55 2.34
C ALA A 166 -15.79 10.39 1.50
N GLU A 167 -17.12 10.29 1.45
CA GLU A 167 -17.88 9.19 0.80
C GLU A 167 -17.55 8.97 -0.69
N ASN A 168 -16.79 9.85 -1.35
CA ASN A 168 -16.60 9.83 -2.81
C ASN A 168 -15.15 10.07 -3.26
N ALA A 169 -14.14 9.54 -2.59
CA ALA A 169 -12.76 9.71 -3.03
C ALA A 169 -12.08 8.38 -3.42
N PRO A 170 -12.38 7.80 -4.59
CA PRO A 170 -11.84 6.49 -5.03
C PRO A 170 -10.32 6.47 -5.14
N HIS A 171 -9.67 7.64 -5.29
CA HIS A 171 -8.22 7.75 -5.41
C HIS A 171 -7.45 7.62 -4.08
N ILE A 172 -8.15 7.62 -2.94
CA ILE A 172 -7.52 7.51 -1.62
C ILE A 172 -7.78 6.15 -0.94
N LEU A 173 -8.47 5.21 -1.63
CA LEU A 173 -8.84 3.93 -1.02
C LEU A 173 -7.63 3.18 -0.45
N GLY A 174 -6.51 3.12 -1.19
CA GLY A 174 -5.28 2.48 -0.69
C GLY A 174 -4.72 3.14 0.58
N LEU A 175 -4.82 4.49 0.69
CA LEU A 175 -4.40 5.22 1.88
C LEU A 175 -5.41 5.05 3.03
N TYR A 176 -6.68 4.88 2.72
CA TYR A 176 -7.70 4.53 3.70
C TYR A 176 -7.47 3.12 4.26
N VAL A 177 -7.09 2.14 3.41
CA VAL A 177 -6.64 0.81 3.87
C VAL A 177 -5.49 0.93 4.87
N VAL A 178 -4.51 1.81 4.62
CA VAL A 178 -3.40 2.09 5.55
C VAL A 178 -3.90 2.57 6.90
N GLN A 179 -4.86 3.52 6.92
CA GLN A 179 -5.47 4.01 8.17
C GLN A 179 -6.15 2.89 8.94
N GLN A 180 -6.98 2.09 8.27
CA GLN A 180 -7.74 1.00 8.89
C GLN A 180 -6.82 -0.09 9.44
N ILE A 181 -5.77 -0.47 8.71
CA ILE A 181 -4.79 -1.44 9.18
C ILE A 181 -4.05 -0.91 10.40
N ALA A 182 -3.58 0.35 10.38
CA ALA A 182 -2.91 0.97 11.52
C ALA A 182 -3.82 1.01 12.75
N ALA A 183 -5.08 1.44 12.59
CA ALA A 183 -6.07 1.49 13.66
C ALA A 183 -6.37 0.10 14.25
N ALA A 184 -6.54 -0.92 13.40
CA ALA A 184 -6.76 -2.30 13.83
C ALA A 184 -5.59 -2.86 14.66
N HIS A 185 -4.37 -2.36 14.44
CA HIS A 185 -3.20 -2.70 15.24
C HIS A 185 -3.05 -1.85 16.51
N GLY A 186 -4.01 -0.97 16.82
CA GLY A 186 -3.96 -0.06 17.97
C GLY A 186 -3.06 1.16 17.73
N GLY A 187 -2.78 1.45 16.48
CA GLY A 187 -1.95 2.55 16.02
C GLY A 187 -2.74 3.63 15.27
N ARG A 188 -2.01 4.43 14.50
CA ARG A 188 -2.59 5.44 13.60
C ARG A 188 -1.65 5.75 12.44
N ALA A 189 -2.19 6.23 11.33
CA ALA A 189 -1.44 6.80 10.22
C ALA A 189 -1.64 8.33 10.15
N VAL A 190 -0.58 9.06 9.80
CA VAL A 190 -0.58 10.51 9.60
C VAL A 190 0.03 10.79 8.24
N PHE A 191 -0.68 11.55 7.42
CA PHE A 191 -0.27 11.90 6.06
C PHE A 191 0.15 13.36 6.00
N GLY A 192 1.22 13.65 5.27
CA GLY A 192 1.76 14.99 5.12
C GLY A 192 2.67 15.11 3.91
N GLN A 193 3.26 16.30 3.75
CA GLN A 193 4.27 16.54 2.73
C GLN A 193 5.66 16.21 3.27
N ASN A 194 6.53 15.74 2.39
CA ASN A 194 7.94 15.59 2.66
C ASN A 194 8.69 16.92 2.39
N THR A 195 9.88 17.09 2.94
CA THR A 195 10.73 18.24 2.74
C THR A 195 12.03 17.81 2.06
N PRO A 196 12.44 18.47 0.97
CA PRO A 196 11.90 19.70 0.36
C PRO A 196 10.66 19.46 -0.52
N CYS A 197 10.37 18.24 -0.96
CA CYS A 197 9.21 17.87 -1.77
C CYS A 197 8.86 16.40 -1.54
N GLY A 198 7.67 15.99 -2.03
CA GLY A 198 7.21 14.60 -1.97
C GLY A 198 6.14 14.33 -0.92
N ALA A 199 5.69 13.09 -0.88
CA ALA A 199 4.74 12.61 0.12
C ALA A 199 5.46 11.99 1.31
N LYS A 200 4.85 12.11 2.49
CA LYS A 200 5.33 11.50 3.73
C LYS A 200 4.17 10.93 4.51
N THR A 201 4.21 9.64 4.77
CA THR A 201 3.25 8.97 5.67
C THR A 201 3.98 8.39 6.87
N THR A 202 3.47 8.68 8.05
CA THR A 202 4.00 8.15 9.31
C THR A 202 2.95 7.28 9.98
N VAL A 203 3.29 6.02 10.21
CA VAL A 203 2.45 5.02 10.88
C VAL A 203 3.02 4.77 12.27
N TRP A 204 2.18 4.93 13.28
CA TRP A 204 2.51 4.68 14.67
C TRP A 204 1.87 3.36 15.10
N LEU A 205 2.66 2.46 15.67
CA LEU A 205 2.21 1.18 16.20
C LEU A 205 2.65 1.03 17.66
N PRO A 206 1.94 0.25 18.49
CA PRO A 206 2.45 -0.16 19.80
C PRO A 206 3.72 -0.98 19.62
N GLY A 207 4.81 -0.62 20.33
CA GLY A 207 6.08 -1.36 20.39
C GLY A 207 6.29 -1.93 21.80
N ARG A 208 7.02 -3.04 21.88
CA ARG A 208 7.42 -3.66 23.15
C ARG A 208 8.91 -3.87 23.22
#